data_e23df7201cd2aa46cde6fe055fa156c4
#
_entry.id   e23df7201cd2aa46cde6fe055fa156c4
#
_cell.length_a   1.000
_cell.length_b   1.000
_cell.length_c   1.000
_cell.angle_alpha   90.00
_cell.angle_beta   90.00
_cell.angle_gamma   90.00
#
_symmetry.space_group_name_H-M   'P 1'
#
loop_
_entity.id
_entity.type
_entity.pdbx_description
1 polymer ?
#
loop_
_entity_poly.entity_id
_entity_poly.type
_entity_poly.pdbx_seq_one_letter_code
_entity_poly.pdbx_strand_id
1 'polypeptide(L)'
;MKDIAIIAVGGYNEIGRNMTAIRIGKDIVVMDMGIRLDRVQIHEDTDVESMRAADLINIGAIPDDSIMENVDGKVRAIACTHGHLDHIGAISKLAHKYHAPIIASPFTADLINQEIKSEKIFGVNNP
;
A
#
# COMPACT_ATOMS: atom_id res chain seq x y z
N MET A 1 22.17 6.13 20.15
CA MET A 1 21.24 5.14 19.59
C MET A 1 20.10 5.86 18.92
N LYS A 2 19.73 5.44 17.71
CA LYS A 2 18.61 6.06 17.01
C LYS A 2 17.28 5.57 17.59
N ASP A 3 16.30 6.44 17.65
CA ASP A 3 14.95 6.07 18.02
C ASP A 3 14.34 5.14 16.97
N ILE A 4 13.62 4.15 17.44
CA ILE A 4 12.88 3.22 16.58
C ILE A 4 11.40 3.35 16.92
N ALA A 5 10.57 3.51 15.90
CA ALA A 5 9.11 3.51 16.04
C ALA A 5 8.50 2.55 15.05
N ILE A 6 7.47 1.84 15.50
CA ILE A 6 6.65 0.98 14.65
C ILE A 6 5.28 1.63 14.54
N ILE A 7 4.86 1.91 13.31
CA ILE A 7 3.58 2.57 13.03
C ILE A 7 2.64 1.55 12.40
N ALA A 8 1.56 1.23 13.11
CA ALA A 8 0.52 0.32 12.64
C ALA A 8 -0.43 1.11 11.74
N VAL A 9 -0.28 0.96 10.43
CA VAL A 9 -1.10 1.70 9.46
C VAL A 9 -2.37 0.92 9.13
N GLY A 10 -2.27 -0.38 8.88
CA GLY A 10 -3.42 -1.22 8.57
C GLY A 10 -3.18 -2.68 8.86
N GLY A 11 -4.25 -3.46 8.94
CA GLY A 11 -4.17 -4.91 9.12
C GLY A 11 -4.09 -5.39 10.56
N TYR A 12 -4.25 -4.51 11.54
CA TYR A 12 -4.08 -4.87 12.97
C TYR A 12 -5.38 -5.29 13.65
N ASN A 13 -6.53 -4.95 13.08
CA ASN A 13 -7.85 -5.31 13.61
C ASN A 13 -8.69 -6.10 12.61
N GLU A 14 -8.13 -6.44 11.44
CA GLU A 14 -8.84 -7.13 10.36
C GLU A 14 -7.87 -7.99 9.55
N ILE A 15 -8.42 -8.83 8.69
CA ILE A 15 -7.64 -9.56 7.69
C ILE A 15 -7.61 -8.70 6.41
N GLY A 16 -6.41 -8.37 5.96
CA GLY A 16 -6.21 -7.49 4.81
C GLY A 16 -5.79 -6.08 5.22
N ARG A 17 -5.58 -5.21 4.27
CA ARG A 17 -5.06 -3.86 4.45
C ARG A 17 -3.73 -3.81 5.20
N ASN A 18 -2.91 -4.85 5.05
CA ASN A 18 -1.67 -4.95 5.81
C ASN A 18 -0.70 -3.84 5.40
N MET A 19 -0.30 -3.03 6.35
CA MET A 19 0.70 -1.99 6.17
C MET A 19 1.30 -1.61 7.50
N THR A 20 2.62 -1.69 7.59
CA THR A 20 3.38 -1.31 8.77
C THR A 20 4.53 -0.42 8.33
N ALA A 21 4.76 0.67 9.03
CA ALA A 21 5.94 1.50 8.82
C ALA A 21 6.89 1.35 10.00
N ILE A 22 8.18 1.24 9.69
CA ILE A 22 9.24 1.16 10.69
C ILE A 22 10.14 2.37 10.49
N ARG A 23 10.23 3.21 11.51
CA ARG A 23 11.10 4.38 11.48
C ARG A 23 12.34 4.11 12.35
N ILE A 24 13.49 4.34 11.77
CA ILE A 24 14.78 4.27 12.47
C ILE A 24 15.46 5.62 12.28
N GLY A 25 15.50 6.43 13.32
CA GLY A 25 15.92 7.82 13.19
C GLY A 25 14.97 8.58 12.27
N LYS A 26 15.45 9.03 11.12
CA LYS A 26 14.63 9.70 10.09
C LYS A 26 14.43 8.85 8.84
N ASP A 27 14.83 7.59 8.87
CA ASP A 27 14.64 6.65 7.76
C ASP A 27 13.45 5.76 8.05
N ILE A 28 12.56 5.63 7.07
CA ILE A 28 11.34 4.84 7.19
C ILE A 28 11.34 3.74 6.12
N VAL A 29 11.01 2.52 6.54
CA VAL A 29 10.72 1.41 5.64
C VAL A 29 9.25 1.05 5.83
N VAL A 30 8.52 0.98 4.73
CA VAL A 30 7.13 0.52 4.73
C VAL A 30 7.11 -0.97 4.38
N MET A 31 6.43 -1.76 5.20
CA MET A 31 6.24 -3.20 4.99
C MET A 31 4.82 -3.43 4.53
N ASP A 32 4.67 -3.83 3.27
CA ASP A 32 3.40 -4.15 2.63
C ASP A 32 2.45 -2.95 2.47
N MET A 33 1.59 -3.05 1.47
CA MET A 33 0.44 -2.18 1.22
C MET A 33 -0.67 -3.06 0.64
N GLY A 34 -1.50 -3.61 1.51
CA GLY A 34 -2.47 -4.62 1.14
C GLY A 34 -3.88 -4.10 0.91
N ILE A 35 -4.70 -4.92 0.23
CA ILE A 35 -6.10 -4.65 0.03
C ILE A 35 -6.94 -5.58 0.90
N ARG A 36 -8.13 -5.13 1.23
CA ARG A 36 -9.13 -5.89 1.95
C ARG A 36 -10.26 -6.27 1.01
N LEU A 37 -10.20 -7.49 0.48
CA LEU A 37 -11.10 -7.94 -0.60
C LEU A 37 -12.56 -8.02 -0.18
N ASP A 38 -12.85 -8.35 1.09
CA ASP A 38 -14.23 -8.39 1.58
C ASP A 38 -14.91 -7.02 1.49
N ARG A 39 -14.16 -5.93 1.64
CA ARG A 39 -14.69 -4.57 1.47
C ARG A 39 -14.97 -4.24 0.00
N VAL A 40 -14.17 -4.78 -0.90
CA VAL A 40 -14.40 -4.65 -2.34
C VAL A 40 -15.66 -5.42 -2.75
N GLN A 41 -15.83 -6.63 -2.25
CA GLN A 41 -16.95 -7.50 -2.59
C GLN A 41 -18.30 -6.99 -2.10
N ILE A 42 -18.33 -6.30 -0.96
CA ILE A 42 -19.56 -5.71 -0.41
C ILE A 42 -20.14 -4.65 -1.35
N HIS A 43 -19.28 -3.96 -2.09
CA HIS A 43 -19.68 -2.91 -3.03
C HIS A 43 -19.71 -3.51 -4.44
N GLU A 44 -20.88 -4.00 -4.88
CA GLU A 44 -21.06 -4.77 -6.12
C GLU A 44 -20.54 -4.10 -7.38
N ASP A 45 -20.61 -2.76 -7.43
CA ASP A 45 -20.18 -1.99 -8.58
C ASP A 45 -18.72 -1.54 -8.49
N THR A 46 -17.95 -2.12 -7.55
CA THR A 46 -16.56 -1.72 -7.34
C THR A 46 -15.65 -2.31 -8.40
N ASP A 47 -15.04 -1.45 -9.19
CA ASP A 47 -13.96 -1.78 -10.11
C ASP A 47 -12.66 -1.19 -9.56
N VAL A 48 -11.87 -2.01 -8.89
CA VAL A 48 -10.65 -1.57 -8.20
C VAL A 48 -9.68 -0.90 -9.16
N GLU A 49 -9.54 -1.43 -10.38
CA GLU A 49 -8.58 -0.89 -11.35
C GLU A 49 -8.91 0.54 -11.76
N SER A 50 -10.19 0.91 -11.80
CA SER A 50 -10.63 2.25 -12.19
C SER A 50 -10.84 3.20 -11.00
N MET A 51 -10.84 2.71 -9.77
CA MET A 51 -11.09 3.52 -8.59
C MET A 51 -9.83 4.24 -8.11
N ARG A 52 -10.02 5.45 -7.59
CA ARG A 52 -8.93 6.22 -6.98
C ARG A 52 -8.66 5.75 -5.55
N ALA A 53 -7.45 6.03 -5.06
CA ALA A 53 -7.05 5.69 -3.70
C ALA A 53 -8.05 6.23 -2.66
N ALA A 54 -8.47 7.48 -2.78
CA ALA A 54 -9.40 8.10 -1.82
C ALA A 54 -10.72 7.33 -1.72
N ASP A 55 -11.25 6.85 -2.83
CA ASP A 55 -12.51 6.09 -2.85
C ASP A 55 -12.34 4.73 -2.16
N LEU A 56 -11.21 4.07 -2.40
CA LEU A 56 -10.91 2.78 -1.77
C LEU A 56 -10.64 2.93 -0.27
N ILE A 57 -10.00 4.01 0.15
CA ILE A 57 -9.84 4.32 1.58
C ILE A 57 -11.20 4.52 2.25
N ASN A 58 -12.10 5.26 1.60
CA ASN A 58 -13.42 5.56 2.14
C ASN A 58 -14.27 4.31 2.39
N ILE A 59 -14.18 3.30 1.51
CA ILE A 59 -14.91 2.05 1.72
C ILE A 59 -14.16 1.06 2.62
N GLY A 60 -12.98 1.43 3.09
CA GLY A 60 -12.17 0.58 3.97
C GLY A 60 -11.43 -0.55 3.26
N ALA A 61 -11.23 -0.44 1.94
CA ALA A 61 -10.59 -1.49 1.15
C ALA A 61 -9.06 -1.44 1.21
N ILE A 62 -8.47 -0.25 1.34
CA ILE A 62 -7.02 -0.10 1.43
C ILE A 62 -6.65 0.70 2.68
N PRO A 63 -5.39 0.65 3.13
CA PRO A 63 -4.97 1.37 4.32
C PRO A 63 -5.19 2.88 4.17
N ASP A 64 -5.67 3.50 5.24
CA ASP A 64 -5.65 4.95 5.35
C ASP A 64 -4.27 5.34 5.85
N ASP A 65 -3.42 5.75 4.92
CA ASP A 65 -2.03 6.07 5.20
C ASP A 65 -1.79 7.54 5.57
N SER A 66 -2.85 8.28 5.86
CA SER A 66 -2.74 9.69 6.27
C SER A 66 -1.90 9.89 7.54
N ILE A 67 -1.84 8.88 8.40
CA ILE A 67 -0.98 8.89 9.58
C ILE A 67 0.50 9.11 9.22
N MET A 68 0.91 8.70 8.03
CA MET A 68 2.29 8.85 7.56
C MET A 68 2.70 10.32 7.44
N GLU A 69 1.76 11.23 7.23
CA GLU A 69 2.02 12.67 7.15
C GLU A 69 2.56 13.24 8.47
N ASN A 70 2.26 12.58 9.59
CA ASN A 70 2.69 12.97 10.92
C ASN A 70 3.96 12.26 11.39
N VAL A 71 4.52 11.37 10.57
CA VAL A 71 5.75 10.65 10.90
C VAL A 71 6.94 11.45 10.39
N ASP A 72 7.83 11.84 11.30
CA ASP A 72 9.05 12.57 10.95
C ASP A 72 10.04 11.63 10.27
N GLY A 73 10.43 11.97 9.06
CA GLY A 73 11.40 11.19 8.30
C GLY A 73 10.99 11.02 6.85
N LYS A 74 11.78 10.19 6.15
CA LYS A 74 11.57 9.93 4.73
C LYS A 74 11.45 8.43 4.48
N VAL A 75 10.45 8.03 3.70
CA VAL A 75 10.32 6.64 3.27
C VAL A 75 11.45 6.33 2.29
N ARG A 76 12.30 5.37 2.67
CA ARG A 76 13.47 4.94 1.91
C ARG A 76 13.20 3.74 1.03
N ALA A 77 12.25 2.89 1.43
CA ALA A 77 11.89 1.70 0.69
C ALA A 77 10.50 1.23 1.08
N ILE A 78 9.86 0.53 0.15
CA ILE A 78 8.63 -0.21 0.41
C ILE A 78 8.96 -1.67 0.15
N ALA A 79 8.96 -2.48 1.21
CA ALA A 79 9.30 -3.90 1.14
C ALA A 79 8.03 -4.74 1.16
N CYS A 80 7.92 -5.68 0.23
CA CYS A 80 6.77 -6.55 0.11
C CYS A 80 7.14 -7.95 0.58
N THR A 81 6.38 -8.49 1.54
CA THR A 81 6.69 -9.77 2.17
C THR A 81 6.40 -10.95 1.24
N HIS A 82 5.28 -10.90 0.52
CA HIS A 82 4.90 -11.93 -0.45
C HIS A 82 3.79 -11.41 -1.37
N GLY A 83 3.40 -12.18 -2.37
CA GLY A 83 2.54 -11.75 -3.47
C GLY A 83 1.04 -11.89 -3.25
N HIS A 84 0.56 -12.03 -2.03
CA HIS A 84 -0.87 -12.07 -1.76
C HIS A 84 -1.46 -10.66 -1.74
N LEU A 85 -2.70 -10.51 -2.22
CA LEU A 85 -3.36 -9.22 -2.37
C LEU A 85 -3.55 -8.47 -1.06
N ASP A 86 -3.73 -9.18 0.06
CA ASP A 86 -3.82 -8.57 1.38
C ASP A 86 -2.49 -7.94 1.85
N HIS A 87 -1.41 -8.15 1.09
CA HIS A 87 -0.09 -7.58 1.34
C HIS A 87 0.40 -6.65 0.23
N ILE A 88 -0.05 -6.83 -1.03
CA ILE A 88 0.42 -6.00 -2.15
C ILE A 88 -0.70 -5.29 -2.92
N GLY A 89 -1.95 -5.59 -2.63
CA GLY A 89 -3.07 -5.12 -3.45
C GLY A 89 -3.29 -3.60 -3.46
N ALA A 90 -2.69 -2.85 -2.57
CA ALA A 90 -2.77 -1.38 -2.55
C ALA A 90 -1.49 -0.70 -3.05
N ILE A 91 -0.47 -1.45 -3.47
CA ILE A 91 0.79 -0.86 -3.95
C ILE A 91 0.54 0.09 -5.11
N SER A 92 -0.26 -0.31 -6.08
CA SER A 92 -0.54 0.50 -7.27
C SER A 92 -1.28 1.80 -6.94
N LYS A 93 -1.98 1.85 -5.81
CA LYS A 93 -2.75 3.02 -5.38
C LYS A 93 -1.96 3.98 -4.48
N LEU A 94 -1.06 3.46 -3.66
CA LEU A 94 -0.43 4.23 -2.58
C LEU A 94 1.06 4.49 -2.78
N ALA A 95 1.78 3.55 -3.41
CA ALA A 95 3.24 3.58 -3.39
C ALA A 95 3.85 4.78 -4.13
N HIS A 96 3.22 5.22 -5.21
CA HIS A 96 3.78 6.27 -6.07
C HIS A 96 4.07 7.59 -5.35
N LYS A 97 3.27 7.94 -4.35
CA LYS A 97 3.43 9.20 -3.64
C LYS A 97 4.67 9.25 -2.73
N TYR A 98 5.24 8.10 -2.40
CA TYR A 98 6.41 8.04 -1.53
C TYR A 98 7.73 8.17 -2.28
N HIS A 99 7.73 8.02 -3.59
CA HIS A 99 8.93 8.12 -4.44
C HIS A 99 10.09 7.26 -3.94
N ALA A 100 9.76 6.07 -3.43
CA ALA A 100 10.72 5.13 -2.88
C ALA A 100 10.74 3.85 -3.70
N PRO A 101 11.88 3.14 -3.77
CA PRO A 101 11.94 1.86 -4.47
C PRO A 101 11.07 0.81 -3.78
N ILE A 102 10.47 -0.05 -4.60
CA ILE A 102 9.71 -1.21 -4.12
C ILE A 102 10.64 -2.42 -4.18
N ILE A 103 10.77 -3.10 -3.06
CA ILE A 103 11.63 -4.28 -2.91
C ILE A 103 10.73 -5.50 -2.77
N ALA A 104 10.88 -6.47 -3.67
CA ALA A 104 10.06 -7.68 -3.70
C ALA A 104 10.82 -8.81 -4.37
N SER A 105 10.37 -10.05 -4.16
CA SER A 105 10.87 -11.18 -4.94
C SER A 105 10.51 -10.99 -6.42
N PRO A 106 11.22 -11.65 -7.35
CA PRO A 106 10.91 -11.51 -8.78
C PRO A 106 9.45 -11.81 -9.12
N PHE A 107 8.88 -12.85 -8.55
CA PHE A 107 7.48 -13.21 -8.79
C PHE A 107 6.53 -12.12 -8.29
N THR A 108 6.74 -11.63 -7.07
CA THR A 108 5.91 -10.56 -6.49
C THR A 108 6.05 -9.27 -7.29
N ALA A 109 7.26 -8.94 -7.72
CA ALA A 109 7.50 -7.75 -8.55
C ALA A 109 6.74 -7.83 -9.88
N ASP A 110 6.67 -9.01 -10.50
CA ASP A 110 5.89 -9.20 -11.73
C ASP A 110 4.40 -8.95 -11.50
N LEU A 111 3.86 -9.45 -10.39
CA LEU A 111 2.46 -9.21 -10.03
C LEU A 111 2.17 -7.71 -9.83
N ILE A 112 3.05 -7.02 -9.15
CA ILE A 112 2.93 -5.58 -8.91
C ILE A 112 2.97 -4.81 -10.23
N ASN A 113 3.90 -5.16 -11.12
CA ASN A 113 4.04 -4.50 -12.41
C ASN A 113 2.81 -4.69 -13.29
N GLN A 114 2.21 -5.88 -13.28
CA GLN A 114 0.97 -6.15 -14.00
C GLN A 114 -0.17 -5.27 -13.49
N GLU A 115 -0.30 -5.13 -12.19
CA GLU A 115 -1.33 -4.30 -11.57
C GLU A 115 -1.16 -2.82 -11.95
N ILE A 116 0.06 -2.32 -11.88
CA ILE A 116 0.36 -0.93 -12.25
C ILE A 116 0.03 -0.67 -13.73
N LYS A 117 0.35 -1.61 -14.61
CA LYS A 117 0.03 -1.50 -16.04
C LYS A 117 -1.47 -1.46 -16.30
N SER A 118 -2.22 -2.31 -15.63
CA SER A 118 -3.68 -2.33 -15.74
C SER A 118 -4.28 -0.99 -15.34
N GLU A 119 -3.83 -0.43 -14.25
CA GLU A 119 -4.37 0.83 -13.75
C GLU A 119 -3.99 2.02 -14.61
N LYS A 120 -2.84 2.01 -15.25
CA LYS A 120 -2.42 3.06 -16.19
C LYS A 120 -3.36 3.17 -17.39
N ILE A 121 -3.94 2.05 -17.84
CA ILE A 121 -4.93 2.06 -18.93
C ILE A 121 -6.12 2.94 -18.56
N PHE A 122 -6.51 2.98 -17.29
CA PHE A 122 -7.60 3.81 -16.79
C PHE A 122 -7.16 5.22 -16.38
N GLY A 123 -5.87 5.54 -16.44
CA GLY A 123 -5.34 6.84 -16.07
C GLY A 123 -5.43 7.17 -14.57
N VAL A 124 -5.59 6.16 -13.73
CA VAL A 124 -5.86 6.36 -12.30
C VAL A 124 -4.59 6.70 -11.52
N ASN A 125 -3.46 6.12 -11.90
CA ASN A 125 -2.17 6.31 -11.24
C ASN A 125 -1.15 6.85 -12.24
N ASN A 126 -1.34 8.09 -12.63
CA ASN A 126 -0.36 8.79 -13.44
C ASN A 126 0.80 9.23 -12.55
N PRO A 127 2.00 8.71 -12.76
CA PRO A 127 3.15 9.18 -11.99
C PRO A 127 3.54 10.60 -12.37
#